data_99aa15b223b55d6972b06a1a8c411967
#
_entry.id   99aa15b223b55d6972b06a1a8c411967
#
_cell.length_a   1.000
_cell.length_b   1.000
_cell.length_c   1.000
_cell.angle_alpha   90.00
_cell.angle_beta   90.00
_cell.angle_gamma   90.00
#
_symmetry.space_group_name_H-M   'P 1'
#
loop_
_entity.id
_entity.type
_entity.pdbx_description
1 polymer ?
#
loop_
_entity_poly.entity_id
_entity_poly.type
_entity_poly.pdbx_seq_one_letter_code
_entity_poly.pdbx_strand_id
1 'polypeptide(L)'
;MISEIIFWDVDTQRDFMEPAGSLYVPGAENIRENLGKLTQYARLNKIRILGSVDYHSDMDSEIVTENPDYKDTFPPHCMKDDPMQEKIMETRSDMTIWVDPEKYQKDKIEEIVNGIGPIFFRKNEFDAFSNPNIYPVLNTIQPKKIVVYGVAIDFCVKMAIEGLLKPDKYSLYLVIDAIEGIDEENSKNLVESWVEKGVKSITTEAILQGSLVD
;
A
#
# COMPACT_ATOMS: atom_id res chain seq x y z
N MET A 1 18.45 -11.54 -3.93
CA MET A 1 18.17 -11.37 -5.38
C MET A 1 17.67 -9.96 -5.57
N ILE A 2 18.26 -9.20 -6.48
CA ILE A 2 17.77 -7.87 -6.85
C ILE A 2 16.46 -8.10 -7.60
N SER A 3 15.32 -7.72 -7.01
CA SER A 3 14.03 -7.73 -7.71
C SER A 3 13.93 -6.43 -8.48
N GLU A 4 14.02 -6.47 -9.80
CA GLU A 4 13.91 -5.25 -10.62
C GLU A 4 12.54 -4.59 -10.49
N ILE A 5 11.50 -5.38 -10.23
CA ILE A 5 10.12 -4.94 -10.10
C ILE A 5 9.59 -5.40 -8.74
N ILE A 6 8.94 -4.51 -8.02
CA ILE A 6 8.11 -4.84 -6.86
C ILE A 6 6.71 -4.26 -7.04
N PHE A 7 5.73 -4.88 -6.39
CA PHE A 7 4.39 -4.35 -6.26
C PHE A 7 4.24 -3.72 -4.88
N TRP A 8 3.53 -2.60 -4.82
CA TRP A 8 3.26 -1.87 -3.58
C TRP A 8 1.75 -1.78 -3.36
N ASP A 9 1.26 -2.58 -2.45
CA ASP A 9 -0.14 -2.72 -2.07
C ASP A 9 -0.44 -1.79 -0.89
N VAL A 10 -1.27 -0.78 -1.12
CA VAL A 10 -1.61 0.23 -0.12
C VAL A 10 -2.93 -0.15 0.56
N ASP A 11 -2.86 -0.50 1.82
CA ASP A 11 -3.96 -0.60 2.80
C ASP A 11 -5.23 -1.30 2.31
N THR A 12 -5.10 -2.40 1.56
CA THR A 12 -6.26 -3.17 1.08
C THR A 12 -6.85 -4.04 2.20
N GLN A 13 -7.24 -3.38 3.32
CA GLN A 13 -7.81 -3.96 4.52
C GLN A 13 -9.34 -3.89 4.49
N ARG A 14 -9.99 -4.77 5.24
CA ARG A 14 -11.45 -4.90 5.23
C ARG A 14 -12.16 -3.61 5.68
N ASP A 15 -11.59 -2.89 6.66
CA ASP A 15 -12.14 -1.61 7.14
C ASP A 15 -12.23 -0.54 6.03
N PHE A 16 -11.37 -0.60 5.03
CA PHE A 16 -11.38 0.32 3.88
C PHE A 16 -12.11 -0.25 2.66
N MET A 17 -12.07 -1.57 2.49
CA MET A 17 -12.49 -2.24 1.25
C MET A 17 -13.90 -2.84 1.31
N GLU A 18 -14.50 -2.98 2.50
CA GLU A 18 -15.82 -3.57 2.66
C GLU A 18 -16.83 -2.51 3.13
N PRO A 19 -18.08 -2.52 2.60
CA PRO A 19 -19.09 -1.53 2.99
C PRO A 19 -19.45 -1.50 4.49
N ALA A 20 -19.11 -2.56 5.22
CA ALA A 20 -19.27 -2.62 6.69
C ALA A 20 -18.06 -2.08 7.45
N GLY A 21 -17.01 -1.66 6.77
CA GLY A 21 -15.79 -1.13 7.38
C GLY A 21 -15.96 0.25 8.00
N SER A 22 -15.19 0.52 9.05
CA SER A 22 -15.29 1.77 9.82
C SER A 22 -14.86 3.01 9.03
N LEU A 23 -13.96 2.84 8.06
CA LEU A 23 -13.52 3.88 7.11
C LEU A 23 -13.62 3.39 5.66
N TYR A 24 -14.77 2.79 5.33
CA TYR A 24 -15.02 2.30 3.99
C TYR A 24 -14.82 3.39 2.93
N VAL A 25 -14.01 3.07 1.92
CA VAL A 25 -13.78 3.90 0.74
C VAL A 25 -14.88 3.58 -0.30
N PRO A 26 -15.79 4.49 -0.61
CA PRO A 26 -16.88 4.25 -1.55
C PRO A 26 -16.34 3.77 -2.91
N GLY A 27 -16.81 2.61 -3.39
CA GLY A 27 -16.35 2.05 -4.67
C GLY A 27 -15.15 1.09 -4.56
N ALA A 28 -14.50 0.98 -3.41
CA ALA A 28 -13.34 0.10 -3.23
C ALA A 28 -13.64 -1.38 -3.55
N GLU A 29 -14.88 -1.83 -3.39
CA GLU A 29 -15.27 -3.18 -3.78
C GLU A 29 -15.16 -3.43 -5.29
N ASN A 30 -15.25 -2.39 -6.13
CA ASN A 30 -15.18 -2.52 -7.58
C ASN A 30 -13.77 -2.85 -8.08
N ILE A 31 -12.72 -2.46 -7.33
CA ILE A 31 -11.34 -2.74 -7.70
C ILE A 31 -10.83 -4.10 -7.20
N ARG A 32 -11.57 -4.82 -6.34
CA ARG A 32 -11.14 -6.08 -5.70
C ARG A 32 -10.72 -7.15 -6.72
N GLU A 33 -11.45 -7.29 -7.82
CA GLU A 33 -11.10 -8.27 -8.87
C GLU A 33 -9.72 -7.98 -9.45
N ASN A 34 -9.39 -6.71 -9.73
CA ASN A 34 -8.10 -6.29 -10.26
C ASN A 34 -6.99 -6.46 -9.23
N LEU A 35 -7.24 -6.15 -7.95
CA LEU A 35 -6.30 -6.44 -6.85
C LEU A 35 -5.95 -7.93 -6.78
N GLY A 36 -6.95 -8.80 -6.91
CA GLY A 36 -6.76 -10.25 -6.96
C GLY A 36 -5.91 -10.70 -8.15
N LYS A 37 -6.18 -10.16 -9.35
CA LYS A 37 -5.40 -10.43 -10.57
C LYS A 37 -3.94 -10.00 -10.40
N LEU A 38 -3.69 -8.81 -9.86
CA LEU A 38 -2.34 -8.29 -9.59
C LEU A 38 -1.60 -9.17 -8.59
N THR A 39 -2.25 -9.55 -7.50
CA THR A 39 -1.68 -10.44 -6.47
C THR A 39 -1.31 -11.80 -7.06
N GLN A 40 -2.20 -12.40 -7.87
CA GLN A 40 -1.95 -13.66 -8.53
C GLN A 40 -0.80 -13.55 -9.54
N TYR A 41 -0.79 -12.50 -10.36
CA TYR A 41 0.27 -12.23 -11.32
C TYR A 41 1.64 -12.11 -10.64
N ALA A 42 1.70 -11.35 -9.55
CA ALA A 42 2.93 -11.19 -8.77
C ALA A 42 3.45 -12.54 -8.25
N ARG A 43 2.57 -13.39 -7.71
CA ARG A 43 2.91 -14.73 -7.21
C ARG A 43 3.45 -15.63 -8.33
N LEU A 44 2.78 -15.69 -9.48
CA LEU A 44 3.17 -16.52 -10.62
C LEU A 44 4.51 -16.09 -11.22
N ASN A 45 4.78 -14.80 -11.26
CA ASN A 45 5.99 -14.22 -11.82
C ASN A 45 7.10 -13.96 -10.79
N LYS A 46 6.91 -14.40 -9.52
CA LYS A 46 7.86 -14.22 -8.42
C LYS A 46 8.22 -12.74 -8.17
N ILE A 47 7.32 -11.84 -8.49
CA ILE A 47 7.42 -10.43 -8.16
C ILE A 47 7.10 -10.26 -6.68
N ARG A 48 7.97 -9.58 -5.94
CA ARG A 48 7.76 -9.37 -4.53
C ARG A 48 6.69 -8.30 -4.30
N ILE A 49 5.73 -8.61 -3.44
CA ILE A 49 4.76 -7.64 -2.97
C ILE A 49 5.28 -7.03 -1.67
N LEU A 50 5.35 -5.72 -1.62
CA LEU A 50 5.49 -4.91 -0.44
C LEU A 50 4.21 -4.08 -0.29
N GLY A 51 3.99 -3.50 0.88
CA GLY A 51 2.86 -2.59 1.06
C GLY A 51 2.72 -2.11 2.50
N SER A 52 1.67 -1.36 2.74
CA SER A 52 1.31 -0.85 4.06
C SER A 52 0.01 -1.43 4.56
N VAL A 53 -0.16 -1.38 5.88
CA VAL A 53 -1.42 -1.67 6.58
C VAL A 53 -1.53 -0.78 7.79
N ASP A 54 -2.72 -0.28 8.07
CA ASP A 54 -3.05 0.34 9.34
C ASP A 54 -3.14 -0.71 10.45
N TYR A 55 -2.59 -0.39 11.60
CA TYR A 55 -2.59 -1.28 12.75
C TYR A 55 -2.63 -0.46 14.03
N HIS A 56 -3.83 -0.02 14.38
CA HIS A 56 -4.06 0.96 15.44
C HIS A 56 -4.32 0.35 16.81
N SER A 57 -4.03 1.16 17.81
CA SER A 57 -4.45 0.99 19.20
C SER A 57 -5.21 2.22 19.67
N ASP A 58 -5.93 2.09 20.78
CA ASP A 58 -6.66 3.23 21.41
C ASP A 58 -5.72 4.37 21.85
N MET A 59 -4.40 4.15 21.85
CA MET A 59 -3.39 5.13 22.25
C MET A 59 -2.83 5.95 21.10
N ASP A 60 -3.19 5.61 19.86
CA ASP A 60 -2.66 6.29 18.68
C ASP A 60 -3.36 7.65 18.50
N SER A 61 -2.57 8.69 18.19
CA SER A 61 -3.05 10.07 18.13
C SER A 61 -4.09 10.33 17.03
N GLU A 62 -4.11 9.50 15.99
CA GLU A 62 -5.10 9.58 14.92
C GLU A 62 -6.46 9.01 15.32
N ILE A 63 -6.53 8.18 16.37
CA ILE A 63 -7.77 7.52 16.80
C ILE A 63 -8.54 8.37 17.78
N VAL A 64 -9.72 8.82 17.37
CA VAL A 64 -10.61 9.63 18.19
C VAL A 64 -12.04 9.10 18.09
N THR A 65 -12.63 8.76 19.23
CA THR A 65 -13.97 8.17 19.30
C THR A 65 -15.09 9.21 19.19
N GLU A 66 -14.81 10.46 19.55
CA GLU A 66 -15.79 11.54 19.52
C GLU A 66 -15.33 12.70 18.64
N ASN A 67 -16.15 13.05 17.66
CA ASN A 67 -15.94 14.17 16.73
C ASN A 67 -14.57 14.16 16.00
N PRO A 68 -14.17 13.06 15.32
CA PRO A 68 -12.98 13.08 14.47
C PRO A 68 -13.15 14.13 13.36
N ASP A 69 -12.06 14.79 12.98
CA ASP A 69 -12.09 15.86 11.96
C ASP A 69 -11.92 15.31 10.52
N TYR A 70 -11.67 14.03 10.38
CA TYR A 70 -11.42 13.31 9.10
C TYR A 70 -10.29 13.92 8.26
N LYS A 71 -9.36 14.59 8.91
CA LYS A 71 -8.18 15.17 8.31
C LYS A 71 -6.91 14.70 9.00
N ASP A 72 -6.85 14.92 10.32
CA ASP A 72 -5.72 14.51 11.15
C ASP A 72 -6.17 13.45 12.18
N THR A 73 -7.48 13.28 12.37
CA THR A 73 -8.07 12.31 13.30
C THR A 73 -9.22 11.54 12.65
N PHE A 74 -9.36 10.28 13.02
CA PHE A 74 -10.33 9.34 12.43
C PHE A 74 -11.01 8.52 13.51
N PRO A 75 -12.25 7.99 13.26
CA PRO A 75 -12.86 7.04 14.18
C PRO A 75 -12.01 5.76 14.28
N PRO A 76 -12.20 4.94 15.34
CA PRO A 76 -11.53 3.65 15.45
C PRO A 76 -11.68 2.80 14.18
N HIS A 77 -10.58 2.44 13.56
CA HIS A 77 -10.49 1.63 12.35
C HIS A 77 -9.20 0.81 12.36
N CYS A 78 -9.16 -0.29 11.65
CA CYS A 78 -8.01 -1.19 11.59
C CYS A 78 -7.38 -1.47 12.96
N MET A 79 -8.23 -1.56 13.99
CA MET A 79 -7.81 -1.72 15.38
C MET A 79 -7.14 -3.08 15.58
N LYS A 80 -6.06 -3.10 16.35
CA LYS A 80 -5.39 -4.31 16.75
C LYS A 80 -6.41 -5.29 17.37
N ASP A 81 -6.30 -6.54 16.99
CA ASP A 81 -7.17 -7.64 17.43
C ASP A 81 -8.63 -7.56 16.88
N ASP A 82 -8.97 -6.60 16.02
CA ASP A 82 -10.24 -6.57 15.29
C ASP A 82 -10.08 -7.28 13.93
N PRO A 83 -10.99 -8.21 13.55
CA PRO A 83 -10.94 -8.85 12.23
C PRO A 83 -11.02 -7.90 11.04
N MET A 84 -11.55 -6.68 11.22
CA MET A 84 -11.64 -5.70 10.14
C MET A 84 -10.29 -5.08 9.76
N GLN A 85 -9.27 -5.19 10.62
CA GLN A 85 -7.89 -4.81 10.28
C GLN A 85 -7.22 -5.77 9.29
N GLU A 86 -7.76 -6.98 9.09
CA GLU A 86 -7.19 -7.93 8.16
C GLU A 86 -7.29 -7.45 6.69
N LYS A 87 -6.31 -7.86 5.90
CA LYS A 87 -6.41 -7.66 4.44
C LYS A 87 -7.57 -8.45 3.86
N ILE A 88 -8.17 -7.93 2.79
CA ILE A 88 -9.19 -8.66 2.03
C ILE A 88 -8.63 -9.96 1.46
N MET A 89 -9.51 -10.92 1.16
CA MET A 89 -9.13 -12.26 0.69
C MET A 89 -8.25 -12.21 -0.57
N GLU A 90 -8.48 -11.26 -1.45
CA GLU A 90 -7.80 -11.10 -2.72
C GLU A 90 -6.32 -10.76 -2.59
N THR A 91 -5.93 -10.11 -1.49
CA THR A 91 -4.56 -9.60 -1.29
C THR A 91 -3.85 -10.20 -0.08
N ARG A 92 -4.54 -10.92 0.79
CA ARG A 92 -3.92 -11.54 1.98
C ARG A 92 -3.00 -12.71 1.63
N SER A 93 -2.06 -12.99 2.52
CA SER A 93 -1.18 -14.14 2.44
C SER A 93 -0.85 -14.67 3.83
N ASP A 94 -0.90 -15.99 4.00
CA ASP A 94 -0.51 -16.66 5.27
C ASP A 94 1.01 -16.58 5.52
N MET A 95 1.80 -16.23 4.49
CA MET A 95 3.25 -16.09 4.57
C MET A 95 3.70 -14.64 4.74
N THR A 96 2.81 -13.74 5.12
CA THR A 96 3.13 -12.31 5.28
C THR A 96 4.20 -12.09 6.35
N ILE A 97 5.20 -11.30 5.99
CA ILE A 97 6.21 -10.78 6.91
C ILE A 97 5.74 -9.41 7.38
N TRP A 98 5.37 -9.31 8.63
CA TRP A 98 4.95 -8.07 9.25
C TRP A 98 6.15 -7.27 9.75
N VAL A 99 6.16 -5.97 9.47
CA VAL A 99 7.22 -5.04 9.89
C VAL A 99 6.59 -3.95 10.74
N ASP A 100 6.81 -4.04 12.05
CA ASP A 100 6.29 -3.08 13.00
C ASP A 100 7.00 -1.70 12.91
N PRO A 101 6.41 -0.61 13.42
CA PRO A 101 6.95 0.76 13.24
C PRO A 101 8.18 1.08 14.10
N GLU A 102 8.65 0.15 14.93
CA GLU A 102 9.92 0.29 15.65
C GLU A 102 11.12 0.14 14.72
N LYS A 103 12.17 0.91 14.95
CA LYS A 103 13.38 0.87 14.11
C LYS A 103 14.16 -0.43 14.29
N TYR A 104 14.33 -1.19 13.21
CA TYR A 104 15.12 -2.43 13.20
C TYR A 104 16.60 -2.18 12.88
N GLN A 105 17.45 -3.09 13.35
CA GLN A 105 18.86 -3.14 13.01
C GLN A 105 19.06 -3.79 11.63
N LYS A 106 20.25 -3.61 11.06
CA LYS A 106 20.57 -4.05 9.69
C LYS A 106 20.38 -5.55 9.47
N ASP A 107 20.79 -6.37 10.42
CA ASP A 107 20.65 -7.83 10.37
C ASP A 107 19.16 -8.27 10.29
N LYS A 108 18.28 -7.59 11.05
CA LYS A 108 16.85 -7.82 10.99
C LYS A 108 16.25 -7.41 9.64
N ILE A 109 16.70 -6.29 9.06
CA ILE A 109 16.30 -5.86 7.71
C ILE A 109 16.72 -6.91 6.66
N GLU A 110 17.95 -7.42 6.75
CA GLU A 110 18.44 -8.49 5.86
C GLU A 110 17.64 -9.78 6.01
N GLU A 111 17.28 -10.18 7.24
CA GLU A 111 16.39 -11.32 7.51
C GLU A 111 15.03 -11.14 6.83
N ILE A 112 14.40 -9.97 6.99
CA ILE A 112 13.11 -9.63 6.38
C ILE A 112 13.19 -9.72 4.86
N VAL A 113 14.20 -9.12 4.26
CA VAL A 113 14.39 -9.12 2.80
C VAL A 113 14.66 -10.53 2.26
N ASN A 114 15.38 -11.37 3.00
CA ASN A 114 15.66 -12.75 2.60
C ASN A 114 14.51 -13.72 2.90
N GLY A 115 13.54 -13.31 3.69
CA GLY A 115 12.34 -14.12 4.00
C GLY A 115 11.48 -14.38 2.76
N ILE A 116 10.64 -15.40 2.82
CA ILE A 116 9.71 -15.78 1.75
C ILE A 116 8.33 -15.19 2.07
N GLY A 117 7.74 -14.46 1.11
CA GLY A 117 6.40 -13.90 1.23
C GLY A 117 6.36 -12.39 1.02
N PRO A 118 5.17 -11.81 1.01
CA PRO A 118 5.00 -10.37 0.95
C PRO A 118 5.47 -9.70 2.25
N ILE A 119 5.93 -8.46 2.15
CA ILE A 119 6.36 -7.64 3.29
C ILE A 119 5.35 -6.52 3.48
N PHE A 120 4.67 -6.49 4.62
CA PHE A 120 3.76 -5.42 4.95
C PHE A 120 4.25 -4.63 6.16
N PHE A 121 4.34 -3.31 5.95
CA PHE A 121 4.71 -2.35 6.98
C PHE A 121 3.46 -1.92 7.73
N ARG A 122 3.42 -2.21 9.02
CA ARG A 122 2.39 -1.70 9.92
C ARG A 122 2.64 -0.23 10.19
N LYS A 123 1.58 0.56 10.17
CA LYS A 123 1.63 1.97 10.51
C LYS A 123 0.49 2.32 11.46
N ASN A 124 0.72 3.32 12.27
CA ASN A 124 -0.23 3.91 13.20
C ASN A 124 -0.47 5.41 12.89
N GLU A 125 -0.09 5.81 11.69
CA GLU A 125 -0.33 7.10 11.08
C GLU A 125 -0.68 6.87 9.60
N PHE A 126 -1.43 7.77 8.96
CA PHE A 126 -1.80 7.59 7.56
C PHE A 126 -0.60 7.67 6.59
N ASP A 127 0.54 8.28 7.00
CA ASP A 127 1.79 8.22 6.24
C ASP A 127 2.52 6.89 6.49
N ALA A 128 2.54 6.02 5.48
CA ALA A 128 3.28 4.75 5.55
C ALA A 128 4.77 4.95 5.90
N PHE A 129 5.38 6.07 5.48
CA PHE A 129 6.78 6.37 5.73
C PHE A 129 7.09 6.84 7.16
N SER A 130 6.07 6.92 8.03
CA SER A 130 6.27 6.96 9.48
C SER A 130 6.94 5.67 9.99
N ASN A 131 6.75 4.53 9.30
CA ASN A 131 7.51 3.32 9.59
C ASN A 131 8.97 3.47 9.13
N PRO A 132 9.95 3.51 10.05
CA PRO A 132 11.35 3.83 9.75
C PRO A 132 12.07 2.73 8.95
N ASN A 133 11.44 1.57 8.74
CA ASN A 133 12.05 0.41 8.10
C ASN A 133 11.80 0.36 6.58
N ILE A 134 10.90 1.19 6.05
CA ILE A 134 10.55 1.18 4.62
C ILE A 134 11.79 1.46 3.75
N TYR A 135 12.47 2.59 3.98
CA TYR A 135 13.66 2.91 3.19
C TYR A 135 14.82 1.92 3.39
N PRO A 136 15.15 1.43 4.59
CA PRO A 136 16.12 0.35 4.78
C PRO A 136 15.79 -0.91 3.97
N VAL A 137 14.53 -1.36 3.95
CA VAL A 137 14.09 -2.51 3.15
C VAL A 137 14.22 -2.21 1.65
N LEU A 138 13.70 -1.07 1.17
CA LEU A 138 13.81 -0.66 -0.23
C LEU A 138 15.28 -0.50 -0.67
N ASN A 139 16.15 0.03 0.19
CA ASN A 139 17.58 0.17 -0.09
C ASN A 139 18.30 -1.18 -0.17
N THR A 140 17.80 -2.21 0.52
CA THR A 140 18.36 -3.56 0.45
C THR A 140 17.86 -4.30 -0.79
N ILE A 141 16.58 -4.15 -1.16
CA ILE A 141 15.98 -4.78 -2.35
C ILE A 141 16.48 -4.11 -3.64
N GLN A 142 16.61 -2.78 -3.64
CA GLN A 142 17.01 -1.94 -4.78
C GLN A 142 16.12 -2.12 -6.02
N PRO A 143 14.79 -1.99 -5.91
CA PRO A 143 13.92 -2.10 -7.06
C PRO A 143 14.17 -0.96 -8.05
N LYS A 144 13.96 -1.22 -9.34
CA LYS A 144 13.98 -0.20 -10.39
C LYS A 144 12.56 0.31 -10.68
N LYS A 145 11.58 -0.59 -10.68
CA LYS A 145 10.17 -0.30 -10.97
C LYS A 145 9.33 -0.65 -9.74
N ILE A 146 8.43 0.25 -9.36
CA ILE A 146 7.46 0.03 -8.29
C ILE A 146 6.06 0.26 -8.85
N VAL A 147 5.20 -0.75 -8.73
CA VAL A 147 3.82 -0.74 -9.20
C VAL A 147 2.91 -0.53 -7.99
N VAL A 148 2.21 0.59 -7.93
CA VAL A 148 1.40 1.02 -6.79
C VAL A 148 -0.08 0.84 -7.08
N TYR A 149 -0.81 0.27 -6.13
CA TYR A 149 -2.27 0.10 -6.14
C TYR A 149 -2.83 0.06 -4.72
N GLY A 150 -4.14 0.18 -4.56
CA GLY A 150 -4.84 0.14 -3.27
C GLY A 150 -5.65 1.40 -2.96
N VAL A 151 -5.84 1.73 -1.69
CA VAL A 151 -6.74 2.78 -1.19
C VAL A 151 -6.12 3.61 -0.05
N ALA A 152 -6.57 4.83 0.22
CA ALA A 152 -7.36 5.69 -0.64
C ALA A 152 -6.44 6.67 -1.37
N ILE A 153 -6.80 7.04 -2.61
CA ILE A 153 -5.96 7.92 -3.47
C ILE A 153 -5.59 9.21 -2.75
N ASP A 154 -6.55 9.85 -2.14
CA ASP A 154 -6.45 11.15 -1.48
C ASP A 154 -5.82 11.11 -0.08
N PHE A 155 -5.52 9.92 0.44
CA PHE A 155 -4.88 9.69 1.74
C PHE A 155 -3.63 8.79 1.62
N CYS A 156 -3.75 7.52 1.95
CA CYS A 156 -2.61 6.61 2.09
C CYS A 156 -1.86 6.36 0.77
N VAL A 157 -2.57 6.29 -0.39
CA VAL A 157 -1.93 6.17 -1.70
C VAL A 157 -1.12 7.42 -2.02
N LYS A 158 -1.66 8.61 -1.70
CA LYS A 158 -0.93 9.88 -1.84
C LYS A 158 0.39 9.84 -1.06
N MET A 159 0.33 9.47 0.22
CA MET A 159 1.54 9.41 1.05
C MET A 159 2.53 8.36 0.54
N ALA A 160 2.02 7.21 0.07
CA ALA A 160 2.86 6.19 -0.55
C ALA A 160 3.58 6.68 -1.81
N ILE A 161 2.86 7.31 -2.74
CA ILE A 161 3.45 7.88 -3.97
C ILE A 161 4.46 8.98 -3.62
N GLU A 162 4.10 9.94 -2.77
CA GLU A 162 4.98 11.04 -2.40
C GLU A 162 6.25 10.54 -1.69
N GLY A 163 6.13 9.55 -0.80
CA GLY A 163 7.29 8.94 -0.15
C GLY A 163 8.18 8.17 -1.14
N LEU A 164 7.58 7.44 -2.10
CA LEU A 164 8.35 6.71 -3.12
C LEU A 164 9.01 7.64 -4.16
N LEU A 165 8.48 8.84 -4.39
CA LEU A 165 9.09 9.85 -5.26
C LEU A 165 10.33 10.53 -4.62
N LYS A 166 10.36 10.71 -3.28
CA LYS A 166 11.44 11.43 -2.59
C LYS A 166 12.88 10.99 -2.95
N PRO A 167 13.17 9.67 -3.07
CA PRO A 167 14.53 9.24 -3.41
C PRO A 167 14.95 9.48 -4.87
N ASP A 168 14.03 9.84 -5.76
CA ASP A 168 14.26 10.08 -7.20
C ASP A 168 15.07 8.97 -7.91
N LYS A 169 14.73 7.72 -7.64
CA LYS A 169 15.46 6.55 -8.16
C LYS A 169 14.59 5.40 -8.65
N TYR A 170 13.26 5.50 -8.46
CA TYR A 170 12.31 4.48 -8.89
C TYR A 170 11.50 4.95 -10.07
N SER A 171 11.26 4.07 -11.06
CA SER A 171 10.18 4.28 -12.01
C SER A 171 8.87 3.83 -11.38
N LEU A 172 7.98 4.80 -11.07
CA LEU A 172 6.69 4.50 -10.45
C LEU A 172 5.62 4.27 -11.51
N TYR A 173 4.81 3.25 -11.28
CA TYR A 173 3.64 2.90 -12.08
C TYR A 173 2.43 2.90 -11.16
N LEU A 174 1.38 3.64 -11.50
CA LEU A 174 0.11 3.67 -10.78
C LEU A 174 -0.92 2.88 -11.57
N VAL A 175 -1.51 1.86 -10.94
CA VAL A 175 -2.51 0.99 -11.60
C VAL A 175 -3.88 1.65 -11.46
N ILE A 176 -4.28 2.40 -12.51
CA ILE A 176 -5.44 3.30 -12.48
C ILE A 176 -6.80 2.60 -12.35
N ASP A 177 -6.89 1.32 -12.63
CA ASP A 177 -8.08 0.47 -12.48
C ASP A 177 -8.01 -0.46 -11.25
N ALA A 178 -7.04 -0.19 -10.35
CA ALA A 178 -6.84 -0.88 -9.08
C ALA A 178 -6.54 0.10 -7.92
N ILE A 179 -7.02 1.32 -8.03
CA ILE A 179 -7.00 2.36 -7.00
C ILE A 179 -8.39 2.96 -6.85
N GLU A 180 -8.72 3.43 -5.65
CA GLU A 180 -9.96 4.14 -5.37
C GLU A 180 -9.71 5.26 -4.36
N GLY A 181 -10.50 6.33 -4.41
CA GLY A 181 -10.40 7.49 -3.53
C GLY A 181 -11.76 7.91 -2.97
N ILE A 182 -11.75 8.81 -2.01
CA ILE A 182 -12.97 9.29 -1.34
C ILE A 182 -13.56 10.49 -2.08
N ASP A 183 -12.71 11.43 -2.49
CA ASP A 183 -13.10 12.61 -3.28
C ASP A 183 -12.65 12.43 -4.74
N GLU A 184 -13.61 12.26 -5.64
CA GLU A 184 -13.35 11.98 -7.07
C GLU A 184 -12.56 13.10 -7.74
N GLU A 185 -12.91 14.37 -7.48
CA GLU A 185 -12.23 15.52 -8.11
C GLU A 185 -10.80 15.66 -7.57
N ASN A 186 -10.61 15.55 -6.26
CA ASN A 186 -9.30 15.59 -5.64
C ASN A 186 -8.43 14.42 -6.10
N SER A 187 -8.98 13.22 -6.16
CA SER A 187 -8.30 12.01 -6.65
C SER A 187 -7.80 12.17 -8.08
N LYS A 188 -8.63 12.70 -8.96
CA LYS A 188 -8.26 12.97 -10.36
C LYS A 188 -7.10 13.99 -10.43
N ASN A 189 -7.21 15.11 -9.71
CA ASN A 189 -6.17 16.14 -9.68
C ASN A 189 -4.83 15.60 -9.15
N LEU A 190 -4.87 14.73 -8.14
CA LEU A 190 -3.68 14.07 -7.60
C LEU A 190 -3.02 13.16 -8.65
N VAL A 191 -3.79 12.30 -9.31
CA VAL A 191 -3.28 11.41 -10.37
C VAL A 191 -2.64 12.22 -11.50
N GLU A 192 -3.29 13.29 -11.99
CA GLU A 192 -2.74 14.17 -12.99
C GLU A 192 -1.40 14.81 -12.54
N SER A 193 -1.35 15.30 -11.31
CA SER A 193 -0.12 15.90 -10.75
C SER A 193 1.02 14.89 -10.62
N TRP A 194 0.74 13.62 -10.32
CA TRP A 194 1.76 12.58 -10.25
C TRP A 194 2.27 12.18 -11.64
N VAL A 195 1.39 12.16 -12.65
CA VAL A 195 1.80 11.94 -14.05
C VAL A 195 2.75 13.05 -14.51
N GLU A 196 2.48 14.31 -14.17
CA GLU A 196 3.38 15.44 -14.44
C GLU A 196 4.75 15.28 -13.73
N LYS A 197 4.78 14.63 -12.58
CA LYS A 197 6.02 14.29 -11.85
C LYS A 197 6.71 13.00 -12.36
N GLY A 198 6.20 12.38 -13.43
CA GLY A 198 6.81 11.22 -14.07
C GLY A 198 6.27 9.87 -13.61
N VAL A 199 5.22 9.81 -12.78
CA VAL A 199 4.51 8.57 -12.47
C VAL A 199 3.75 8.11 -13.71
N LYS A 200 3.90 6.84 -14.07
CA LYS A 200 3.28 6.26 -15.26
C LYS A 200 1.95 5.61 -14.91
N SER A 201 0.88 6.01 -15.59
CA SER A 201 -0.40 5.30 -15.49
C SER A 201 -0.35 3.99 -16.28
N ILE A 202 -0.86 2.92 -15.67
CA ILE A 202 -0.95 1.59 -16.28
C ILE A 202 -2.26 0.93 -15.84
N THR A 203 -2.77 -0.01 -16.62
CA THR A 203 -3.94 -0.81 -16.25
C THR A 203 -3.51 -2.22 -15.81
N THR A 204 -4.37 -2.88 -15.04
CA THR A 204 -4.19 -4.28 -14.66
C THR A 204 -3.97 -5.15 -15.90
N GLU A 205 -4.81 -4.99 -16.94
CA GLU A 205 -4.70 -5.76 -18.18
C GLU A 205 -3.33 -5.59 -18.87
N ALA A 206 -2.82 -4.36 -18.96
CA ALA A 206 -1.50 -4.10 -19.53
C ALA A 206 -0.36 -4.80 -18.76
N ILE A 207 -0.48 -4.86 -17.42
CA ILE A 207 0.47 -5.60 -16.57
C ILE A 207 0.42 -7.09 -16.89
N LEU A 208 -0.78 -7.67 -16.97
CA LEU A 208 -0.98 -9.09 -17.26
C LEU A 208 -0.44 -9.49 -18.65
N GLN A 209 -0.47 -8.55 -19.60
CA GLN A 209 0.11 -8.71 -20.95
C GLN A 209 1.63 -8.48 -21.02
N GLY A 210 2.28 -8.19 -19.87
CA GLY A 210 3.74 -8.09 -19.79
C GLY A 210 4.32 -6.69 -20.04
N SER A 211 3.51 -5.62 -20.02
CA SER A 211 4.00 -4.24 -20.29
C SER A 211 5.00 -3.68 -19.25
N LEU A 212 5.29 -4.42 -18.18
CA LEU A 212 6.33 -4.07 -17.20
C LEU A 212 7.70 -4.65 -17.55
N VAL A 213 7.75 -5.62 -18.45
CA VAL A 213 8.97 -6.36 -18.84
C VAL A 213 9.43 -5.76 -20.16
N ASP A 214 10.33 -4.79 -20.10
CA ASP A 214 11.13 -4.31 -21.25
C ASP A 214 12.54 -4.89 -21.18
#